data_e0944d6cb4bda3c5e3be2d2abc5803bb
#
_entry.id   e0944d6cb4bda3c5e3be2d2abc5803bb
#
_cell.length_a   1.000
_cell.length_b   1.000
_cell.length_c   1.000
_cell.angle_alpha   90.00
_cell.angle_beta   90.00
_cell.angle_gamma   90.00
#
_symmetry.space_group_name_H-M   'P 1'
#
loop_
_entity.id
_entity.type
_entity.pdbx_description
1 polymer ?
#
loop_
_entity_poly.entity_id
_entity_poly.type
_entity_poly.pdbx_seq_one_letter_code
_entity_poly.pdbx_strand_id
1 'polypeptide(L)'
;MRGNDEQQSAMYSYISAEQRVPSDHPLRLIRKMVDKALVALCPTFNKMYSPVGRPSIAPEKLLRALLLQALYSVRSERQLMEQLDYNLLFRWFVGLNMDDDVWDATTFCKNRDRLLEGNVAESFFNEVLKQAREHGLLSSEHFTVDGTMIEAWAGQKSFKKKAQPDQQPPNDSGNPTIDFHGEKRSNETHQSTTDPEARLFKKGRGREAKLAYLGHLLTENRNGLVVKACVTQANGFAEREVAVKFAGEISKRRRVTMGGDKAYDTKGVIKQLRQLNVTPHVAENAYGNHTSAIDKRTTKHVGYTISLNKRKRIEEVFGWMKTIAMMRKTRHRGVDRVGWVFGFAAAAYNLVRMRKLITAAA
;
A
#
# COMPACT_ATOMS: atom_id res chain seq x y z
N MET A 1 15.06 26.98 -37.84
CA MET A 1 16.53 26.98 -37.74
C MET A 1 16.96 25.84 -36.84
N ARG A 2 18.00 25.11 -37.19
CA ARG A 2 18.62 24.09 -36.35
C ARG A 2 19.36 24.82 -35.22
N GLY A 3 19.11 24.46 -33.94
CA GLY A 3 19.88 24.95 -32.79
C GLY A 3 21.31 24.43 -32.80
N ASN A 4 22.22 25.15 -32.15
CA ASN A 4 23.60 24.71 -31.96
C ASN A 4 23.67 23.60 -30.90
N ASP A 5 24.54 22.62 -31.14
CA ASP A 5 24.85 21.57 -30.15
C ASP A 5 26.05 22.02 -29.29
N GLU A 6 25.79 22.99 -28.40
CA GLU A 6 26.80 23.52 -27.48
C GLU A 6 26.73 22.80 -26.15
N GLN A 7 27.87 22.28 -25.67
CA GLN A 7 28.01 21.63 -24.39
C GLN A 7 28.78 22.51 -23.41
N GLN A 8 28.22 22.74 -22.23
CA GLN A 8 28.89 23.50 -21.19
C GLN A 8 29.89 22.60 -20.45
N SER A 9 31.16 22.94 -20.49
CA SER A 9 32.24 22.27 -19.76
C SER A 9 32.67 23.02 -18.49
N ALA A 10 31.90 24.02 -18.08
CA ALA A 10 32.23 24.84 -16.90
C ALA A 10 32.17 24.01 -15.60
N MET A 11 33.20 24.13 -14.77
CA MET A 11 33.33 23.43 -13.48
C MET A 11 32.35 23.97 -12.41
N TYR A 12 31.88 25.20 -12.54
CA TYR A 12 31.02 25.84 -11.55
C TYR A 12 29.64 26.19 -12.14
N SER A 13 28.60 25.96 -11.34
CA SER A 13 27.25 26.42 -11.61
C SER A 13 26.69 27.14 -10.39
N TYR A 14 26.10 28.32 -10.59
CA TYR A 14 25.50 29.15 -9.55
C TYR A 14 23.99 28.91 -9.39
N ILE A 15 23.52 27.68 -9.62
CA ILE A 15 22.12 27.33 -9.50
C ILE A 15 21.92 26.34 -8.35
N SER A 16 20.97 26.65 -7.44
CA SER A 16 20.57 25.71 -6.39
C SER A 16 19.49 24.73 -6.89
N ALA A 17 19.39 23.58 -6.26
CA ALA A 17 18.32 22.64 -6.56
C ALA A 17 16.92 23.27 -6.33
N GLU A 18 16.78 24.15 -5.34
CA GLU A 18 15.55 24.91 -5.07
C GLU A 18 15.15 25.83 -6.24
N GLN A 19 16.09 26.49 -6.86
CA GLN A 19 15.85 27.37 -8.02
C GLN A 19 15.59 26.56 -9.30
N ARG A 20 16.20 25.36 -9.43
CA ARG A 20 16.06 24.51 -10.62
C ARG A 20 14.70 23.83 -10.70
N VAL A 21 14.10 23.46 -9.57
CA VAL A 21 12.77 22.85 -9.54
C VAL A 21 11.71 23.90 -9.81
N PRO A 22 10.87 23.76 -10.86
CA PRO A 22 9.82 24.73 -11.17
C PRO A 22 8.89 25.01 -9.97
N SER A 23 8.43 26.25 -9.85
CA SER A 23 7.58 26.68 -8.71
C SER A 23 6.24 25.95 -8.67
N ASP A 24 5.72 25.54 -9.83
CA ASP A 24 4.47 24.78 -10.00
C ASP A 24 4.65 23.27 -9.99
N HIS A 25 5.90 22.78 -9.80
CA HIS A 25 6.16 21.34 -9.83
C HIS A 25 5.34 20.57 -8.79
N PRO A 26 4.68 19.47 -9.17
CA PRO A 26 3.79 18.71 -8.30
C PRO A 26 4.39 18.27 -6.95
N LEU A 27 5.67 17.96 -6.92
CA LEU A 27 6.36 17.56 -5.69
C LEU A 27 6.50 18.69 -4.67
N ARG A 28 6.36 19.97 -5.03
CA ARG A 28 6.49 21.08 -4.07
C ARG A 28 5.40 21.02 -3.00
N LEU A 29 4.15 20.86 -3.40
CA LEU A 29 3.05 20.72 -2.45
C LEU A 29 3.13 19.39 -1.69
N ILE A 30 3.50 18.30 -2.38
CA ILE A 30 3.70 17.00 -1.73
C ILE A 30 4.80 17.11 -0.68
N ARG A 31 5.95 17.74 -0.96
CA ARG A 31 7.04 17.93 -0.01
C ARG A 31 6.59 18.70 1.22
N LYS A 32 5.83 19.79 1.06
CA LYS A 32 5.27 20.55 2.19
C LYS A 32 4.41 19.68 3.10
N MET A 33 3.54 18.84 2.52
CA MET A 33 2.70 17.90 3.29
C MET A 33 3.55 16.83 3.98
N VAL A 34 4.56 16.31 3.31
CA VAL A 34 5.51 15.33 3.86
C VAL A 34 6.30 15.93 5.02
N ASP A 35 6.86 17.12 4.84
CA ASP A 35 7.64 17.80 5.87
C ASP A 35 6.80 18.05 7.13
N LYS A 36 5.54 18.46 6.98
CA LYS A 36 4.59 18.61 8.09
C LYS A 36 4.37 17.28 8.83
N ALA A 37 4.20 16.18 8.10
CA ALA A 37 4.04 14.85 8.69
C ALA A 37 5.33 14.39 9.39
N LEU A 38 6.51 14.63 8.81
CA LEU A 38 7.80 14.25 9.39
C LEU A 38 8.10 15.01 10.69
N VAL A 39 7.76 16.30 10.76
CA VAL A 39 7.87 17.08 12.01
C VAL A 39 7.03 16.45 13.12
N ALA A 40 5.80 16.03 12.82
CA ALA A 40 4.94 15.35 13.80
C ALA A 40 5.50 13.98 14.24
N LEU A 41 6.33 13.33 13.44
CA LEU A 41 6.98 12.05 13.75
C LEU A 41 8.31 12.19 14.52
N CYS A 42 8.88 13.38 14.69
CA CYS A 42 10.14 13.58 15.40
C CYS A 42 10.18 12.89 16.78
N PRO A 43 9.13 12.94 17.63
CA PRO A 43 9.16 12.24 18.91
C PRO A 43 9.29 10.71 18.78
N THR A 44 8.71 10.14 17.70
CA THR A 44 8.84 8.71 17.40
C THR A 44 10.26 8.38 16.97
N PHE A 45 10.84 9.18 16.10
CA PHE A 45 12.23 9.00 15.66
C PHE A 45 13.21 9.09 16.83
N ASN A 46 13.06 10.07 17.71
CA ASN A 46 13.91 10.21 18.89
C ASN A 46 13.89 9.00 19.83
N LYS A 47 12.76 8.27 19.88
CA LYS A 47 12.67 7.01 20.63
C LYS A 47 13.34 5.82 19.94
N MET A 48 13.41 5.85 18.60
CA MET A 48 13.95 4.75 17.80
C MET A 48 15.47 4.80 17.67
N TYR A 49 16.08 5.98 17.83
CA TYR A 49 17.50 6.19 17.63
C TYR A 49 18.19 6.50 18.94
N SER A 50 19.37 5.90 19.14
CA SER A 50 20.21 6.20 20.30
C SER A 50 20.76 7.63 20.24
N PRO A 51 20.85 8.34 21.37
CA PRO A 51 21.47 9.67 21.44
C PRO A 51 22.99 9.63 21.32
N VAL A 52 23.60 8.44 21.41
CA VAL A 52 25.06 8.23 21.35
C VAL A 52 25.44 7.30 20.21
N GLY A 53 26.65 7.46 19.67
CA GLY A 53 27.22 6.64 18.62
C GLY A 53 27.35 7.39 17.28
N ARG A 54 27.76 6.66 16.23
CA ARG A 54 27.91 7.23 14.88
C ARG A 54 26.54 7.65 14.32
N PRO A 55 26.38 8.87 13.81
CA PRO A 55 25.15 9.32 13.16
C PRO A 55 24.74 8.39 12.03
N SER A 56 23.47 7.98 12.01
CA SER A 56 22.88 7.22 10.93
C SER A 56 22.25 8.13 9.87
N ILE A 57 21.72 7.56 8.78
CA ILE A 57 20.90 8.33 7.85
C ILE A 57 19.66 8.84 8.61
N ALA A 58 19.39 10.14 8.50
CA ALA A 58 18.20 10.74 9.12
C ALA A 58 16.92 10.04 8.62
N PRO A 59 16.02 9.62 9.52
CA PRO A 59 14.78 8.92 9.13
C PRO A 59 13.92 9.76 8.21
N GLU A 60 13.96 11.08 8.29
CA GLU A 60 13.27 11.99 7.40
C GLU A 60 13.77 11.88 5.96
N LYS A 61 15.09 11.81 5.76
CA LYS A 61 15.71 11.62 4.45
C LYS A 61 15.37 10.23 3.89
N LEU A 62 15.38 9.19 4.74
CA LEU A 62 14.97 7.82 4.34
C LEU A 62 13.51 7.78 3.87
N LEU A 63 12.58 8.37 4.61
CA LEU A 63 11.15 8.36 4.25
C LEU A 63 10.88 9.17 2.97
N ARG A 64 11.55 10.31 2.78
CA ARG A 64 11.44 11.06 1.51
C ARG A 64 12.00 10.24 0.34
N ALA A 65 13.13 9.56 0.51
CA ALA A 65 13.69 8.68 -0.53
C ALA A 65 12.77 7.50 -0.86
N LEU A 66 12.17 6.85 0.13
CA LEU A 66 11.16 5.79 -0.06
C LEU A 66 9.90 6.30 -0.75
N LEU A 67 9.47 7.55 -0.47
CA LEU A 67 8.36 8.17 -1.20
C LEU A 67 8.69 8.36 -2.68
N LEU A 68 9.89 8.82 -3.01
CA LEU A 68 10.34 8.91 -4.41
C LEU A 68 10.33 7.55 -5.08
N GLN A 69 10.77 6.50 -4.39
CA GLN A 69 10.73 5.14 -4.89
C GLN A 69 9.30 4.71 -5.27
N ALA A 70 8.32 5.03 -4.41
CA ALA A 70 6.91 4.74 -4.68
C ALA A 70 6.31 5.65 -5.77
N LEU A 71 6.63 6.95 -5.79
CA LEU A 71 6.04 7.93 -6.71
C LEU A 71 6.58 7.81 -8.15
N TYR A 72 7.83 7.38 -8.30
CA TYR A 72 8.53 7.27 -9.59
C TYR A 72 8.81 5.83 -10.03
N SER A 73 8.20 4.85 -9.38
CA SER A 73 8.34 3.43 -9.72
C SER A 73 9.80 2.96 -9.79
N VAL A 74 10.66 3.44 -8.89
CA VAL A 74 12.07 3.07 -8.84
C VAL A 74 12.21 1.65 -8.31
N ARG A 75 12.71 0.72 -9.14
CA ARG A 75 12.61 -0.72 -8.88
C ARG A 75 13.56 -1.25 -7.80
N SER A 76 14.67 -0.58 -7.56
CA SER A 76 15.68 -1.06 -6.61
C SER A 76 16.30 0.09 -5.82
N GLU A 77 16.82 -0.23 -4.65
CA GLU A 77 17.56 0.71 -3.82
C GLU A 77 18.85 1.19 -4.52
N ARG A 78 19.50 0.31 -5.29
CA ARG A 78 20.68 0.68 -6.10
C ARG A 78 20.30 1.77 -7.13
N GLN A 79 19.22 1.55 -7.87
CA GLN A 79 18.72 2.54 -8.83
C GLN A 79 18.27 3.84 -8.13
N LEU A 80 17.71 3.74 -6.91
CA LEU A 80 17.33 4.92 -6.14
C LEU A 80 18.57 5.73 -5.74
N MET A 81 19.65 5.08 -5.28
CA MET A 81 20.90 5.75 -4.92
C MET A 81 21.53 6.41 -6.16
N GLU A 82 21.57 5.70 -7.28
CA GLU A 82 22.02 6.25 -8.57
C GLU A 82 21.21 7.49 -8.97
N GLN A 83 19.88 7.45 -8.87
CA GLN A 83 19.04 8.62 -9.13
C GLN A 83 19.30 9.77 -8.13
N LEU A 84 19.55 9.48 -6.87
CA LEU A 84 19.88 10.49 -5.88
C LEU A 84 21.24 11.13 -6.13
N ASP A 85 22.15 10.46 -6.82
CA ASP A 85 23.48 10.98 -7.11
C ASP A 85 23.43 12.14 -8.12
N TYR A 86 22.71 12.02 -9.20
CA TYR A 86 22.72 13.02 -10.27
C TYR A 86 21.38 13.71 -10.57
N ASN A 87 20.25 13.24 -9.99
CA ASN A 87 18.94 13.83 -10.24
C ASN A 87 18.63 14.96 -9.25
N LEU A 88 18.74 16.19 -9.71
CA LEU A 88 18.50 17.39 -8.89
C LEU A 88 17.13 17.43 -8.23
N LEU A 89 16.08 16.96 -8.91
CA LEU A 89 14.74 16.90 -8.35
C LEU A 89 14.68 15.93 -7.17
N PHE A 90 15.35 14.78 -7.28
CA PHE A 90 15.39 13.79 -6.21
C PHE A 90 16.21 14.28 -5.03
N ARG A 91 17.38 14.87 -5.28
CA ARG A 91 18.21 15.49 -4.24
C ARG A 91 17.44 16.58 -3.49
N TRP A 92 16.80 17.48 -4.24
CA TRP A 92 15.95 18.51 -3.66
C TRP A 92 14.84 17.93 -2.78
N PHE A 93 14.11 16.93 -3.26
CA PHE A 93 12.99 16.34 -2.53
C PHE A 93 13.44 15.64 -1.23
N VAL A 94 14.56 14.94 -1.26
CA VAL A 94 15.15 14.26 -0.09
C VAL A 94 15.79 15.25 0.90
N GLY A 95 16.28 16.38 0.40
CA GLY A 95 17.02 17.37 1.19
C GLY A 95 18.53 17.04 1.23
N LEU A 96 19.09 16.63 0.10
CA LEU A 96 20.53 16.49 -0.12
C LEU A 96 21.06 17.76 -0.80
N ASN A 97 22.19 18.27 -0.29
CA ASN A 97 22.92 19.34 -0.96
C ASN A 97 23.65 18.82 -2.17
N MET A 98 24.12 19.72 -3.05
CA MET A 98 24.82 19.34 -4.28
C MET A 98 26.08 18.54 -4.00
N ASP A 99 26.78 18.87 -2.91
CA ASP A 99 28.06 18.27 -2.51
C ASP A 99 27.89 17.10 -1.52
N ASP A 100 26.65 16.78 -1.09
CA ASP A 100 26.42 15.65 -0.19
C ASP A 100 26.66 14.33 -0.92
N ASP A 101 27.47 13.45 -0.35
CA ASP A 101 27.59 12.06 -0.81
C ASP A 101 26.26 11.31 -0.65
N VAL A 102 25.94 10.46 -1.62
CA VAL A 102 24.79 9.56 -1.54
C VAL A 102 25.21 8.26 -0.86
N TRP A 103 24.31 7.72 -0.07
CA TRP A 103 24.54 6.47 0.67
C TRP A 103 24.66 5.28 -0.30
N ASP A 104 25.45 4.28 0.07
CA ASP A 104 25.39 3.01 -0.63
C ASP A 104 24.07 2.28 -0.36
N ALA A 105 23.64 1.42 -1.31
CA ALA A 105 22.37 0.71 -1.23
C ALA A 105 22.27 -0.21 -0.01
N THR A 106 23.40 -0.77 0.48
CA THR A 106 23.43 -1.66 1.65
C THR A 106 23.17 -0.87 2.93
N THR A 107 23.83 0.29 3.07
CA THR A 107 23.62 1.21 4.20
C THR A 107 22.20 1.71 4.22
N PHE A 108 21.64 2.08 3.05
CA PHE A 108 20.25 2.49 2.93
C PHE A 108 19.29 1.39 3.37
N CYS A 109 19.47 0.14 2.89
CA CYS A 109 18.64 -1.00 3.25
C CYS A 109 18.66 -1.28 4.76
N LYS A 110 19.83 -1.29 5.40
CA LYS A 110 19.95 -1.50 6.85
C LYS A 110 19.20 -0.42 7.66
N ASN A 111 19.30 0.84 7.24
CA ASN A 111 18.60 1.94 7.91
C ASN A 111 17.09 1.91 7.63
N ARG A 112 16.66 1.56 6.40
CA ARG A 112 15.25 1.34 6.06
C ARG A 112 14.64 0.24 6.94
N ASP A 113 15.34 -0.86 7.15
CA ASP A 113 14.83 -2.01 7.92
C ASP A 113 14.48 -1.62 9.37
N ARG A 114 15.18 -0.65 9.98
CA ARG A 114 14.77 -0.07 11.26
C ARG A 114 13.39 0.61 11.18
N LEU A 115 13.11 1.33 10.11
CA LEU A 115 11.80 1.96 9.93
C LEU A 115 10.70 0.91 9.73
N LEU A 116 11.03 -0.23 9.08
CA LEU A 116 10.10 -1.34 8.88
C LEU A 116 9.77 -2.08 10.19
N GLU A 117 10.70 -2.12 11.14
CA GLU A 117 10.49 -2.72 12.48
C GLU A 117 9.64 -1.83 13.39
N GLY A 118 9.58 -0.52 13.11
CA GLY A 118 8.75 0.44 13.83
C GLY A 118 7.41 0.67 13.14
N ASN A 119 6.45 1.21 13.87
CA ASN A 119 5.11 1.54 13.35
C ASN A 119 5.08 2.88 12.57
N VAL A 120 6.19 3.20 11.88
CA VAL A 120 6.41 4.49 11.21
C VAL A 120 5.47 4.70 10.05
N ALA A 121 5.20 3.65 9.24
CA ALA A 121 4.30 3.79 8.10
C ALA A 121 2.87 4.10 8.52
N GLU A 122 2.36 3.46 9.57
CA GLU A 122 1.03 3.74 10.09
C GLU A 122 0.95 5.16 10.69
N SER A 123 1.96 5.55 11.46
CA SER A 123 2.04 6.90 12.02
C SER A 123 2.10 7.96 10.91
N PHE A 124 2.91 7.75 9.88
CA PHE A 124 2.99 8.63 8.72
C PHE A 124 1.66 8.69 7.97
N PHE A 125 1.02 7.54 7.72
CA PHE A 125 -0.30 7.48 7.09
C PHE A 125 -1.36 8.26 7.89
N ASN A 126 -1.35 8.13 9.22
CA ASN A 126 -2.28 8.83 10.09
C ASN A 126 -2.06 10.36 10.08
N GLU A 127 -0.81 10.83 10.01
CA GLU A 127 -0.51 12.26 9.88
C GLU A 127 -0.95 12.82 8.50
N VAL A 128 -0.81 12.04 7.43
CA VAL A 128 -1.35 12.41 6.11
C VAL A 128 -2.88 12.49 6.17
N LEU A 129 -3.55 11.53 6.83
CA LEU A 129 -5.01 11.58 7.03
C LEU A 129 -5.47 12.77 7.88
N LYS A 130 -4.70 13.12 8.90
CA LYS A 130 -4.97 14.31 9.73
C LYS A 130 -4.95 15.57 8.86
N GLN A 131 -3.94 15.74 8.01
CA GLN A 131 -3.89 16.86 7.07
C GLN A 131 -5.07 16.84 6.10
N ALA A 132 -5.49 15.67 5.61
CA ALA A 132 -6.66 15.55 4.75
C ALA A 132 -7.95 16.01 5.46
N ARG A 133 -8.09 15.76 6.79
CA ARG A 133 -9.21 16.27 7.60
C ARG A 133 -9.14 17.77 7.77
N GLU A 134 -7.98 18.33 8.06
CA GLU A 134 -7.75 19.77 8.21
C GLU A 134 -8.14 20.55 6.93
N HIS A 135 -7.89 19.94 5.77
CA HIS A 135 -8.31 20.49 4.47
C HIS A 135 -9.76 20.18 4.08
N GLY A 136 -10.57 19.55 4.94
CA GLY A 136 -11.96 19.19 4.64
C GLY A 136 -12.14 18.14 3.54
N LEU A 137 -11.08 17.40 3.21
CA LEU A 137 -11.07 16.44 2.10
C LEU A 137 -11.62 15.06 2.46
N LEU A 138 -11.88 14.76 3.73
CA LEU A 138 -12.41 13.48 4.16
C LEU A 138 -13.91 13.54 4.46
N SER A 139 -14.68 12.69 3.78
CA SER A 139 -16.04 12.36 4.20
C SER A 139 -16.00 11.31 5.33
N SER A 140 -16.94 11.42 6.26
CA SER A 140 -17.06 10.51 7.39
C SER A 140 -18.36 9.68 7.34
N GLU A 141 -19.03 9.61 6.20
CA GLU A 141 -20.37 9.03 6.08
C GLU A 141 -20.43 7.83 5.15
N HIS A 142 -19.73 7.88 4.03
CA HIS A 142 -19.81 6.91 2.96
C HIS A 142 -18.42 6.35 2.64
N PHE A 143 -18.30 5.04 2.77
CA PHE A 143 -17.04 4.32 2.58
C PHE A 143 -17.20 3.17 1.59
N THR A 144 -16.08 2.71 1.05
CA THR A 144 -16.00 1.49 0.25
C THR A 144 -14.85 0.63 0.74
N VAL A 145 -15.10 -0.66 0.90
CA VAL A 145 -14.09 -1.67 1.24
C VAL A 145 -13.87 -2.58 0.04
N ASP A 146 -12.62 -2.95 -0.18
CA ASP A 146 -12.26 -3.97 -1.16
C ASP A 146 -10.88 -4.56 -0.85
N GLY A 147 -10.61 -5.74 -1.43
CA GLY A 147 -9.36 -6.47 -1.29
C GLY A 147 -8.63 -6.64 -2.61
N THR A 148 -7.31 -6.78 -2.52
CA THR A 148 -6.48 -7.04 -3.67
C THR A 148 -5.39 -8.06 -3.37
N MET A 149 -5.12 -8.94 -4.33
CA MET A 149 -4.00 -9.87 -4.24
C MET A 149 -2.68 -9.14 -4.49
N ILE A 150 -1.71 -9.37 -3.62
CA ILE A 150 -0.32 -8.94 -3.72
C ILE A 150 0.51 -10.21 -3.89
N GLU A 151 1.13 -10.38 -5.04
CA GLU A 151 1.99 -11.54 -5.31
C GLU A 151 3.22 -11.50 -4.40
N ALA A 152 3.54 -12.61 -3.74
CA ALA A 152 4.69 -12.69 -2.87
C ALA A 152 6.00 -12.73 -3.68
N TRP A 153 7.11 -12.38 -3.02
CA TRP A 153 8.44 -12.55 -3.60
C TRP A 153 8.77 -14.02 -3.86
N ALA A 154 8.31 -14.90 -2.97
CA ALA A 154 8.52 -16.34 -3.05
C ALA A 154 7.89 -16.92 -4.32
N GLY A 155 8.68 -17.66 -5.08
CA GLY A 155 8.20 -18.42 -6.23
C GLY A 155 7.60 -19.78 -5.81
N GLN A 156 6.83 -20.40 -6.70
CA GLN A 156 6.20 -21.72 -6.44
C GLN A 156 7.21 -22.84 -6.15
N LYS A 157 8.46 -22.75 -6.66
CA LYS A 157 9.54 -23.70 -6.36
C LYS A 157 9.88 -23.75 -4.86
N SER A 158 9.64 -22.69 -4.12
CA SER A 158 9.84 -22.65 -2.67
C SER A 158 8.71 -23.30 -1.86
N PHE A 159 7.59 -23.64 -2.50
CA PHE A 159 6.41 -24.19 -1.83
C PHE A 159 6.59 -25.70 -1.67
N LYS A 160 7.10 -26.11 -0.50
CA LYS A 160 7.48 -27.49 -0.17
C LYS A 160 6.60 -28.04 0.94
N LYS A 161 6.56 -29.37 1.08
CA LYS A 161 5.88 -30.03 2.21
C LYS A 161 6.41 -29.47 3.53
N LYS A 162 5.53 -29.23 4.47
CA LYS A 162 5.91 -28.93 5.85
C LYS A 162 6.67 -30.12 6.40
N ALA A 163 7.86 -29.89 6.96
CA ALA A 163 8.63 -30.97 7.58
C ALA A 163 7.81 -31.59 8.73
N GLN A 164 7.50 -32.87 8.62
CA GLN A 164 7.17 -33.68 9.79
C GLN A 164 8.49 -33.95 10.53
N PRO A 165 8.49 -33.99 11.88
CA PRO A 165 9.73 -34.06 12.66
C PRO A 165 10.67 -35.23 12.30
N ASP A 166 10.24 -36.25 11.53
CA ASP A 166 10.99 -37.49 11.26
C ASP A 166 11.05 -37.92 9.80
N GLN A 167 10.76 -37.06 8.83
CA GLN A 167 10.91 -37.48 7.42
C GLN A 167 11.92 -36.60 6.68
N GLN A 168 13.02 -37.21 6.25
CA GLN A 168 13.95 -36.62 5.27
C GLN A 168 13.17 -36.24 4.01
N PRO A 169 13.41 -35.05 3.44
CA PRO A 169 12.75 -34.65 2.21
C PRO A 169 13.12 -35.62 1.08
N PRO A 170 12.17 -36.11 0.28
CA PRO A 170 12.48 -36.90 -0.88
C PRO A 170 13.42 -36.17 -1.82
N ASN A 171 14.40 -36.86 -2.34
CA ASN A 171 15.41 -36.35 -3.26
C ASN A 171 14.73 -36.15 -4.64
N ASP A 172 14.06 -35.00 -4.84
CA ASP A 172 13.34 -34.71 -6.08
C ASP A 172 14.10 -33.66 -6.91
N SER A 173 14.66 -34.12 -8.02
CA SER A 173 15.42 -33.33 -9.00
C SER A 173 14.53 -32.66 -10.06
N GLY A 174 13.21 -32.77 -9.97
CA GLY A 174 12.27 -32.30 -10.98
C GLY A 174 11.79 -30.84 -10.77
N ASN A 175 11.08 -30.34 -11.76
CA ASN A 175 10.43 -29.04 -11.74
C ASN A 175 9.02 -29.17 -11.11
N PRO A 176 8.82 -28.88 -9.81
CA PRO A 176 7.55 -29.18 -9.16
C PRO A 176 6.44 -28.24 -9.66
N THR A 177 5.43 -28.81 -10.28
CA THR A 177 4.18 -28.15 -10.61
C THR A 177 3.18 -28.28 -9.45
N ILE A 178 2.05 -27.55 -9.49
CA ILE A 178 0.99 -27.63 -8.48
C ILE A 178 0.40 -29.04 -8.37
N ASP A 179 0.51 -29.84 -9.43
CA ASP A 179 0.02 -31.21 -9.53
C ASP A 179 1.12 -32.13 -10.07
N PHE A 180 2.30 -32.03 -9.52
CA PHE A 180 3.43 -32.83 -9.93
C PHE A 180 3.33 -34.25 -9.31
N HIS A 181 3.34 -35.28 -10.12
CA HIS A 181 3.17 -36.70 -9.73
C HIS A 181 1.84 -36.99 -8.99
N GLY A 182 0.74 -36.29 -9.32
CA GLY A 182 -0.55 -36.51 -8.68
C GLY A 182 -0.68 -35.95 -7.24
N GLU A 183 0.32 -35.18 -6.77
CA GLU A 183 0.31 -34.62 -5.43
C GLU A 183 -0.41 -33.27 -5.40
N LYS A 184 -1.57 -33.22 -4.76
CA LYS A 184 -2.33 -32.00 -4.55
C LYS A 184 -1.70 -31.15 -3.44
N ARG A 185 -1.11 -30.01 -3.82
CA ARG A 185 -0.48 -29.08 -2.88
C ARG A 185 -1.53 -28.12 -2.29
N SER A 186 -1.56 -28.00 -0.97
CA SER A 186 -2.44 -27.10 -0.24
C SER A 186 -1.67 -26.34 0.85
N ASN A 187 -2.22 -25.22 1.33
CA ASN A 187 -1.63 -24.47 2.45
C ASN A 187 -1.59 -25.25 3.79
N GLU A 188 -2.34 -26.34 3.89
CA GLU A 188 -2.34 -27.22 5.06
C GLU A 188 -1.10 -28.12 5.05
N THR A 189 -0.75 -28.66 3.89
CA THR A 189 0.33 -29.65 3.72
C THR A 189 1.66 -29.02 3.31
N HIS A 190 1.63 -27.84 2.68
CA HIS A 190 2.81 -27.18 2.13
C HIS A 190 2.96 -25.76 2.66
N GLN A 191 4.21 -25.28 2.64
CA GLN A 191 4.58 -23.91 3.03
C GLN A 191 5.77 -23.45 2.19
N SER A 192 5.85 -22.15 1.92
CA SER A 192 7.04 -21.61 1.27
C SER A 192 8.22 -21.58 2.23
N THR A 193 9.35 -22.13 1.80
CA THR A 193 10.61 -22.04 2.55
C THR A 193 11.27 -20.66 2.47
N THR A 194 10.92 -19.88 1.45
CA THR A 194 11.44 -18.52 1.25
C THR A 194 10.63 -17.48 2.04
N ASP A 195 9.31 -17.68 2.12
CA ASP A 195 8.37 -16.75 2.76
C ASP A 195 7.24 -17.56 3.41
N PRO A 196 7.44 -18.02 4.66
CA PRO A 196 6.50 -18.93 5.34
C PRO A 196 5.11 -18.36 5.58
N GLU A 197 4.92 -17.04 5.51
CA GLU A 197 3.62 -16.38 5.69
C GLU A 197 2.85 -16.20 4.40
N ALA A 198 3.52 -16.28 3.24
CA ALA A 198 2.84 -16.29 1.95
C ALA A 198 1.98 -17.54 1.78
N ARG A 199 0.78 -17.39 1.26
CA ARG A 199 -0.17 -18.49 1.06
C ARG A 199 -0.48 -18.69 -0.42
N LEU A 200 -0.64 -19.94 -0.81
CA LEU A 200 -1.13 -20.28 -2.13
C LEU A 200 -2.57 -19.81 -2.26
N PHE A 201 -2.83 -18.89 -3.16
CA PHE A 201 -4.12 -18.25 -3.34
C PHE A 201 -4.49 -18.14 -4.81
N LYS A 202 -5.78 -18.37 -5.10
CA LYS A 202 -6.35 -18.31 -6.44
C LYS A 202 -7.48 -17.28 -6.46
N LYS A 203 -7.33 -16.23 -7.25
CA LYS A 203 -8.32 -15.13 -7.32
C LYS A 203 -9.68 -15.54 -7.89
N GLY A 204 -9.79 -16.68 -8.54
CA GLY A 204 -11.05 -17.16 -9.15
C GLY A 204 -10.87 -18.48 -9.90
N ARG A 205 -11.99 -19.10 -10.30
CA ARG A 205 -11.97 -20.32 -11.12
C ARG A 205 -11.23 -20.07 -12.43
N GLY A 206 -10.40 -21.02 -12.89
CA GLY A 206 -9.61 -20.89 -14.12
C GLY A 206 -8.37 -19.99 -14.03
N ARG A 207 -8.10 -19.32 -12.89
CA ARG A 207 -6.89 -18.53 -12.69
C ARG A 207 -5.79 -19.35 -12.05
N GLU A 208 -4.52 -19.01 -12.36
CA GLU A 208 -3.35 -19.60 -11.73
C GLU A 208 -3.33 -19.31 -10.23
N ALA A 209 -2.95 -20.32 -9.43
CA ALA A 209 -2.70 -20.12 -8.01
C ALA A 209 -1.27 -19.59 -7.81
N LYS A 210 -1.13 -18.56 -6.98
CA LYS A 210 0.14 -17.90 -6.68
C LYS A 210 0.33 -17.77 -5.18
N LEU A 211 1.60 -17.81 -4.75
CA LEU A 211 1.95 -17.40 -3.39
C LEU A 211 1.68 -15.91 -3.26
N ALA A 212 0.85 -15.54 -2.32
CA ALA A 212 0.33 -14.17 -2.22
C ALA A 212 -0.05 -13.78 -0.80
N TYR A 213 -0.25 -12.49 -0.64
CA TYR A 213 -0.93 -11.81 0.45
C TYR A 213 -2.21 -11.15 -0.05
N LEU A 214 -3.09 -10.77 0.84
CA LEU A 214 -4.24 -9.92 0.53
C LEU A 214 -4.04 -8.55 1.16
N GLY A 215 -4.06 -7.52 0.33
CA GLY A 215 -4.08 -6.13 0.75
C GLY A 215 -5.52 -5.62 0.78
N HIS A 216 -5.92 -4.99 1.88
CA HIS A 216 -7.27 -4.49 2.08
C HIS A 216 -7.25 -2.99 2.25
N LEU A 217 -8.17 -2.31 1.59
CA LEU A 217 -8.35 -0.87 1.71
C LEU A 217 -9.78 -0.53 2.10
N LEU A 218 -9.92 0.53 2.86
CA LEU A 218 -11.15 1.27 3.04
C LEU A 218 -10.94 2.68 2.50
N THR A 219 -11.77 3.10 1.56
CA THR A 219 -11.74 4.45 0.98
C THR A 219 -12.99 5.22 1.36
N GLU A 220 -12.87 6.53 1.56
CA GLU A 220 -14.04 7.39 1.60
C GLU A 220 -14.54 7.71 0.17
N ASN A 221 -15.85 7.88 -0.01
CA ASN A 221 -16.47 7.91 -1.34
C ASN A 221 -16.54 9.31 -1.98
N ARG A 222 -16.28 10.40 -1.23
CA ARG A 222 -16.35 11.77 -1.77
C ARG A 222 -15.16 12.04 -2.68
N ASN A 223 -13.97 11.87 -2.16
CA ASN A 223 -12.71 12.21 -2.83
C ASN A 223 -11.86 10.99 -3.19
N GLY A 224 -12.22 9.78 -2.71
CA GLY A 224 -11.50 8.53 -2.99
C GLY A 224 -10.18 8.42 -2.23
N LEU A 225 -10.07 9.05 -1.06
CA LEU A 225 -8.91 8.93 -0.18
C LEU A 225 -8.98 7.62 0.61
N VAL A 226 -7.84 6.96 0.76
CA VAL A 226 -7.71 5.76 1.60
C VAL A 226 -7.75 6.18 3.06
N VAL A 227 -8.64 5.60 3.84
CA VAL A 227 -8.78 5.87 5.29
C VAL A 227 -8.27 4.73 6.16
N LYS A 228 -8.20 3.51 5.63
CA LYS A 228 -7.59 2.34 6.27
C LYS A 228 -6.89 1.47 5.23
N ALA A 229 -5.79 0.88 5.65
CA ALA A 229 -5.02 -0.07 4.85
C ALA A 229 -4.45 -1.16 5.77
N CYS A 230 -4.54 -2.42 5.37
CA CYS A 230 -3.83 -3.50 6.04
C CYS A 230 -3.55 -4.65 5.08
N VAL A 231 -2.67 -5.55 5.49
CA VAL A 231 -2.34 -6.78 4.75
C VAL A 231 -2.61 -7.98 5.65
N THR A 232 -3.10 -9.06 5.05
CA THR A 232 -3.30 -10.34 5.72
C THR A 232 -2.68 -11.48 4.92
N GLN A 233 -2.54 -12.64 5.54
CA GLN A 233 -2.30 -13.87 4.79
C GLN A 233 -3.49 -14.12 3.86
N ALA A 234 -3.23 -14.60 2.65
CA ALA A 234 -4.27 -14.85 1.67
C ALA A 234 -5.08 -16.11 2.06
N ASN A 235 -6.38 -15.91 2.31
CA ASN A 235 -7.36 -16.97 2.51
C ASN A 235 -8.73 -16.55 1.97
N GLY A 236 -9.70 -17.46 1.94
CA GLY A 236 -11.04 -17.19 1.40
C GLY A 236 -11.96 -16.34 2.29
N PHE A 237 -11.55 -15.99 3.50
CA PHE A 237 -12.37 -15.31 4.50
C PHE A 237 -11.82 -13.92 4.88
N ALA A 238 -10.53 -13.67 4.69
CA ALA A 238 -9.84 -12.47 5.15
C ALA A 238 -10.49 -11.16 4.69
N GLU A 239 -10.98 -11.08 3.45
CA GLU A 239 -11.64 -9.87 2.94
C GLU A 239 -12.88 -9.52 3.79
N ARG A 240 -13.67 -10.53 4.16
CA ARG A 240 -14.90 -10.36 4.97
C ARG A 240 -14.58 -9.99 6.40
N GLU A 241 -13.60 -10.65 7.02
CA GLU A 241 -13.15 -10.39 8.39
C GLU A 241 -12.60 -8.96 8.52
N VAL A 242 -11.76 -8.54 7.58
CA VAL A 242 -11.20 -7.18 7.55
C VAL A 242 -12.28 -6.13 7.30
N ALA A 243 -13.27 -6.41 6.45
CA ALA A 243 -14.38 -5.49 6.24
C ALA A 243 -15.15 -5.21 7.54
N VAL A 244 -15.44 -6.26 8.32
CA VAL A 244 -16.09 -6.12 9.62
C VAL A 244 -15.20 -5.39 10.63
N LYS A 245 -13.90 -5.68 10.67
CA LYS A 245 -12.92 -4.95 11.50
C LYS A 245 -12.92 -3.47 11.17
N PHE A 246 -12.79 -3.10 9.91
CA PHE A 246 -12.81 -1.70 9.47
C PHE A 246 -14.15 -1.02 9.80
N ALA A 247 -15.27 -1.73 9.63
CA ALA A 247 -16.59 -1.23 10.00
C ALA A 247 -16.67 -0.84 11.49
N GLY A 248 -16.14 -1.68 12.39
CA GLY A 248 -16.09 -1.39 13.82
C GLY A 248 -15.23 -0.17 14.18
N GLU A 249 -14.19 0.11 13.37
CA GLU A 249 -13.31 1.24 13.62
C GLU A 249 -13.90 2.59 13.16
N ILE A 250 -14.77 2.61 12.13
CA ILE A 250 -15.33 3.84 11.57
C ILE A 250 -16.69 4.22 12.13
N SER A 251 -17.45 3.30 12.69
CA SER A 251 -18.86 3.49 13.09
C SER A 251 -19.07 4.00 14.52
N LYS A 252 -18.00 4.42 15.21
CA LYS A 252 -17.99 4.69 16.67
C LYS A 252 -19.05 5.68 17.19
N ARG A 253 -19.52 6.66 16.38
CA ARG A 253 -20.40 7.75 16.86
C ARG A 253 -21.68 7.96 16.08
N ARG A 254 -21.75 7.49 14.82
CA ARG A 254 -22.90 7.69 13.93
C ARG A 254 -23.03 6.56 12.92
N ARG A 255 -24.23 6.43 12.37
CA ARG A 255 -24.47 5.51 11.28
C ARG A 255 -23.68 5.92 10.03
N VAL A 256 -22.96 4.98 9.45
CA VAL A 256 -22.20 5.15 8.21
C VAL A 256 -22.68 4.14 7.17
N THR A 257 -22.35 4.36 5.91
CA THR A 257 -22.57 3.38 4.85
C THR A 257 -21.26 2.79 4.39
N MET A 258 -21.25 1.50 4.08
CA MET A 258 -20.08 0.82 3.53
C MET A 258 -20.46 0.04 2.27
N GLY A 259 -19.88 0.45 1.13
CA GLY A 259 -19.97 -0.24 -0.15
C GLY A 259 -18.99 -1.40 -0.22
N GLY A 260 -19.37 -2.46 -0.91
CA GLY A 260 -18.54 -3.62 -1.19
C GLY A 260 -19.00 -4.35 -2.44
N ASP A 261 -18.20 -5.28 -2.94
CA ASP A 261 -18.59 -6.12 -4.05
C ASP A 261 -19.54 -7.25 -3.59
N LYS A 262 -20.01 -8.07 -4.54
CA LYS A 262 -20.95 -9.17 -4.25
C LYS A 262 -20.34 -10.28 -3.36
N ALA A 263 -19.02 -10.36 -3.18
CA ALA A 263 -18.37 -11.34 -2.31
C ALA A 263 -18.65 -11.07 -0.83
N TYR A 264 -18.99 -9.81 -0.49
CA TYR A 264 -19.38 -9.43 0.87
C TYR A 264 -20.87 -9.69 1.17
N ASP A 265 -21.68 -10.03 0.18
CA ASP A 265 -23.11 -10.32 0.36
C ASP A 265 -23.31 -11.71 0.96
N THR A 266 -23.07 -11.82 2.24
CA THR A 266 -23.32 -13.01 3.04
C THR A 266 -24.11 -12.66 4.29
N LYS A 267 -25.00 -13.58 4.74
CA LYS A 267 -25.84 -13.36 5.93
C LYS A 267 -25.02 -12.94 7.15
N GLY A 268 -23.84 -13.55 7.36
CA GLY A 268 -22.95 -13.25 8.47
C GLY A 268 -22.40 -11.82 8.45
N VAL A 269 -21.83 -11.41 7.31
CA VAL A 269 -21.23 -10.05 7.13
C VAL A 269 -22.33 -8.99 7.23
N ILE A 270 -23.46 -9.16 6.54
CA ILE A 270 -24.55 -8.18 6.56
C ILE A 270 -25.12 -8.00 7.96
N LYS A 271 -25.28 -9.11 8.72
CA LYS A 271 -25.72 -9.05 10.13
C LYS A 271 -24.72 -8.28 11.01
N GLN A 272 -23.42 -8.59 10.89
CA GLN A 272 -22.37 -7.94 11.69
C GLN A 272 -22.25 -6.45 11.35
N LEU A 273 -22.29 -6.05 10.07
CA LEU A 273 -22.28 -4.64 9.67
C LEU A 273 -23.44 -3.86 10.29
N ARG A 274 -24.66 -4.42 10.26
CA ARG A 274 -25.83 -3.78 10.87
C ARG A 274 -25.72 -3.68 12.38
N GLN A 275 -25.15 -4.69 13.06
CA GLN A 275 -24.87 -4.64 14.50
C GLN A 275 -23.87 -3.54 14.87
N LEU A 276 -22.91 -3.27 13.98
CA LEU A 276 -21.94 -2.18 14.12
C LEU A 276 -22.49 -0.80 13.67
N ASN A 277 -23.80 -0.67 13.48
CA ASN A 277 -24.44 0.56 12.99
C ASN A 277 -23.94 1.03 11.62
N VAL A 278 -23.54 0.08 10.76
CA VAL A 278 -23.11 0.31 9.37
C VAL A 278 -24.22 -0.16 8.41
N THR A 279 -24.68 0.71 7.53
CA THR A 279 -25.60 0.34 6.45
C THR A 279 -24.81 -0.31 5.32
N PRO A 280 -25.07 -1.60 5.01
CA PRO A 280 -24.31 -2.29 3.96
C PRO A 280 -24.84 -1.89 2.57
N HIS A 281 -24.03 -1.19 1.79
CA HIS A 281 -24.27 -0.91 0.37
C HIS A 281 -23.49 -1.90 -0.51
N VAL A 282 -23.62 -3.18 -0.18
CA VAL A 282 -22.96 -4.28 -0.90
C VAL A 282 -23.76 -4.64 -2.14
N ALA A 283 -23.09 -4.96 -3.24
CA ALA A 283 -23.76 -5.43 -4.45
C ALA A 283 -24.45 -6.77 -4.21
N GLU A 284 -25.72 -6.89 -4.64
CA GLU A 284 -26.51 -8.10 -4.46
C GLU A 284 -25.89 -9.30 -5.19
N ASN A 285 -25.82 -10.43 -4.51
CA ASN A 285 -25.38 -11.70 -5.07
C ASN A 285 -26.59 -12.61 -5.29
N ALA A 286 -27.27 -12.41 -6.42
CA ALA A 286 -28.45 -13.17 -6.81
C ALA A 286 -28.17 -14.16 -7.96
N TYR A 287 -27.00 -14.82 -7.96
CA TYR A 287 -26.61 -15.76 -9.00
C TYR A 287 -26.86 -17.21 -8.59
N GLY A 288 -27.54 -17.97 -9.43
CA GLY A 288 -27.89 -19.37 -9.17
C GLY A 288 -28.87 -19.50 -7.98
N ASN A 289 -28.58 -20.43 -7.05
CA ASN A 289 -29.40 -20.67 -5.86
C ASN A 289 -29.07 -19.72 -4.70
N HIS A 290 -28.23 -18.68 -4.91
CA HIS A 290 -27.89 -17.71 -3.87
C HIS A 290 -28.98 -16.64 -3.75
N THR A 291 -29.54 -16.51 -2.56
CA THR A 291 -30.42 -15.39 -2.21
C THR A 291 -29.58 -14.31 -1.53
N SER A 292 -29.64 -13.09 -2.05
CA SER A 292 -28.96 -11.94 -1.43
C SER A 292 -29.40 -11.76 0.03
N ALA A 293 -28.45 -11.43 0.90
CA ALA A 293 -28.72 -11.04 2.28
C ALA A 293 -29.09 -9.55 2.41
N ILE A 294 -28.94 -8.77 1.32
CA ILE A 294 -29.40 -7.38 1.23
C ILE A 294 -30.92 -7.38 0.99
N ASP A 295 -31.62 -6.59 1.75
CA ASP A 295 -33.07 -6.45 1.66
C ASP A 295 -33.50 -5.15 0.96
N LYS A 296 -34.79 -5.10 0.59
CA LYS A 296 -35.40 -3.95 -0.09
C LYS A 296 -35.32 -2.65 0.71
N ARG A 297 -35.13 -2.69 2.05
CA ARG A 297 -34.91 -1.51 2.88
C ARG A 297 -33.63 -0.77 2.48
N THR A 298 -32.62 -1.50 2.02
CA THR A 298 -31.35 -0.93 1.55
C THR A 298 -31.43 -0.57 0.07
N THR A 299 -31.91 -1.48 -0.80
CA THR A 299 -31.82 -1.32 -2.26
C THR A 299 -32.76 -0.26 -2.84
N LYS A 300 -33.88 0.05 -2.15
CA LYS A 300 -34.81 1.11 -2.56
C LYS A 300 -34.27 2.54 -2.40
N HIS A 301 -33.21 2.73 -1.60
CA HIS A 301 -32.66 4.05 -1.39
C HIS A 301 -31.76 4.49 -2.55
N VAL A 302 -31.94 5.73 -3.03
CA VAL A 302 -31.08 6.35 -4.07
C VAL A 302 -29.59 6.29 -3.69
N GLY A 303 -29.28 6.45 -2.39
CA GLY A 303 -27.92 6.34 -1.86
C GLY A 303 -27.26 4.97 -2.11
N TYR A 304 -28.02 3.90 -2.22
CA TYR A 304 -27.49 2.58 -2.57
C TYR A 304 -26.91 2.58 -3.99
N THR A 305 -27.66 3.04 -4.98
CA THR A 305 -27.21 3.14 -6.38
C THR A 305 -25.99 4.08 -6.51
N ILE A 306 -26.02 5.22 -5.80
CA ILE A 306 -24.87 6.14 -5.76
C ILE A 306 -23.62 5.44 -5.19
N SER A 307 -23.76 4.70 -4.08
CA SER A 307 -22.65 3.97 -3.48
C SER A 307 -22.07 2.91 -4.40
N LEU A 308 -22.91 2.15 -5.11
CA LEU A 308 -22.45 1.15 -6.08
C LEU A 308 -21.66 1.78 -7.23
N ASN A 309 -22.06 2.95 -7.71
CA ASN A 309 -21.32 3.69 -8.73
C ASN A 309 -19.98 4.25 -8.19
N LYS A 310 -20.00 4.84 -6.99
CA LYS A 310 -18.80 5.40 -6.34
C LYS A 310 -17.80 4.33 -5.93
N ARG A 311 -18.23 3.13 -5.62
CA ARG A 311 -17.39 1.98 -5.27
C ARG A 311 -16.25 1.75 -6.26
N LYS A 312 -16.47 1.98 -7.54
CA LYS A 312 -15.46 1.81 -8.59
C LYS A 312 -14.18 2.65 -8.36
N ARG A 313 -14.24 3.72 -7.57
CA ARG A 313 -13.07 4.55 -7.26
C ARG A 313 -11.98 3.81 -6.50
N ILE A 314 -12.29 2.78 -5.74
CA ILE A 314 -11.27 1.98 -5.05
C ILE A 314 -10.37 1.22 -6.05
N GLU A 315 -10.90 0.91 -7.24
CA GLU A 315 -10.14 0.28 -8.32
C GLU A 315 -9.04 1.22 -8.86
N GLU A 316 -9.28 2.55 -8.87
CA GLU A 316 -8.27 3.56 -9.22
C GLU A 316 -7.10 3.53 -8.22
N VAL A 317 -7.40 3.39 -6.93
CA VAL A 317 -6.39 3.26 -5.87
C VAL A 317 -5.54 2.03 -6.09
N PHE A 318 -6.17 0.88 -6.26
CA PHE A 318 -5.44 -0.38 -6.51
C PHE A 318 -4.66 -0.34 -7.83
N GLY A 319 -5.22 0.26 -8.87
CA GLY A 319 -4.53 0.48 -10.14
C GLY A 319 -3.24 1.26 -9.93
N TRP A 320 -3.32 2.41 -9.24
CA TRP A 320 -2.17 3.25 -8.94
C TRP A 320 -1.14 2.52 -8.06
N MET A 321 -1.58 1.87 -6.98
CA MET A 321 -0.68 1.14 -6.09
C MET A 321 0.05 -0.01 -6.80
N LYS A 322 -0.62 -0.73 -7.70
CA LYS A 322 -0.04 -1.84 -8.44
C LYS A 322 0.91 -1.41 -9.55
N THR A 323 0.65 -0.28 -10.20
CA THR A 323 1.44 0.19 -11.34
C THR A 323 2.53 1.15 -10.90
N ILE A 324 2.17 2.22 -10.19
CA ILE A 324 3.12 3.28 -9.80
C ILE A 324 3.90 2.86 -8.56
N ALA A 325 3.23 2.48 -7.45
CA ALA A 325 3.91 2.05 -6.23
C ALA A 325 4.38 0.58 -6.26
N MET A 326 4.30 -0.08 -7.42
CA MET A 326 4.82 -1.44 -7.69
C MET A 326 4.29 -2.55 -6.76
N MET A 327 3.11 -2.36 -6.17
CA MET A 327 2.50 -3.32 -5.23
C MET A 327 1.80 -4.51 -5.92
N ARG A 328 2.03 -4.75 -7.20
CA ARG A 328 1.54 -5.97 -7.88
C ARG A 328 2.24 -7.21 -7.35
N LYS A 329 3.56 -7.12 -7.15
CA LYS A 329 4.42 -8.13 -6.56
C LYS A 329 5.33 -7.47 -5.53
N THR A 330 5.26 -7.93 -4.28
CA THR A 330 6.10 -7.39 -3.21
C THR A 330 7.52 -7.94 -3.29
N ARG A 331 8.51 -7.16 -2.83
CA ARG A 331 9.90 -7.58 -2.62
C ARG A 331 10.18 -7.93 -1.15
N HIS A 332 9.25 -7.62 -0.28
CA HIS A 332 9.34 -7.88 1.15
C HIS A 332 8.69 -9.22 1.50
N ARG A 333 9.12 -9.81 2.61
CA ARG A 333 8.63 -11.08 3.13
C ARG A 333 8.00 -10.86 4.49
N GLY A 334 6.97 -11.63 4.80
CA GLY A 334 6.21 -11.53 6.05
C GLY A 334 5.11 -10.46 5.99
N VAL A 335 4.01 -10.72 6.71
CA VAL A 335 2.81 -9.87 6.73
C VAL A 335 3.14 -8.46 7.20
N ASP A 336 3.96 -8.32 8.23
CA ASP A 336 4.27 -7.03 8.84
C ASP A 336 5.03 -6.11 7.87
N ARG A 337 6.09 -6.62 7.22
CA ARG A 337 6.87 -5.83 6.27
C ARG A 337 6.08 -5.49 5.00
N VAL A 338 5.29 -6.45 4.50
CA VAL A 338 4.40 -6.21 3.35
C VAL A 338 3.30 -5.22 3.73
N GLY A 339 2.75 -5.33 4.94
CA GLY A 339 1.77 -4.41 5.49
C GLY A 339 2.32 -2.98 5.64
N TRP A 340 3.55 -2.85 6.14
CA TRP A 340 4.23 -1.57 6.24
C TRP A 340 4.33 -0.87 4.87
N VAL A 341 4.84 -1.59 3.86
CA VAL A 341 5.02 -1.02 2.50
C VAL A 341 3.67 -0.71 1.85
N PHE A 342 2.66 -1.56 2.07
CA PHE A 342 1.31 -1.34 1.57
C PHE A 342 0.65 -0.11 2.18
N GLY A 343 0.75 0.07 3.50
CA GLY A 343 0.27 1.26 4.20
C GLY A 343 1.00 2.54 3.76
N PHE A 344 2.31 2.44 3.57
CA PHE A 344 3.13 3.55 3.07
C PHE A 344 2.77 3.93 1.62
N ALA A 345 2.51 2.94 0.75
CA ALA A 345 2.03 3.18 -0.61
C ALA A 345 0.63 3.84 -0.62
N ALA A 346 -0.24 3.46 0.32
CA ALA A 346 -1.54 4.12 0.49
C ALA A 346 -1.39 5.59 0.94
N ALA A 347 -0.43 5.90 1.83
CA ALA A 347 -0.09 7.27 2.20
C ALA A 347 0.44 8.07 0.99
N ALA A 348 1.32 7.47 0.18
CA ALA A 348 1.83 8.11 -1.04
C ALA A 348 0.70 8.40 -2.05
N TYR A 349 -0.23 7.48 -2.24
CA TYR A 349 -1.44 7.71 -3.05
C TYR A 349 -2.25 8.90 -2.52
N ASN A 350 -2.50 8.93 -1.20
CA ASN A 350 -3.24 10.02 -0.58
C ASN A 350 -2.57 11.39 -0.80
N LEU A 351 -1.24 11.47 -0.68
CA LEU A 351 -0.49 12.70 -0.96
C LEU A 351 -0.69 13.19 -2.40
N VAL A 352 -0.62 12.28 -3.38
CA VAL A 352 -0.86 12.60 -4.79
C VAL A 352 -2.31 13.06 -5.00
N ARG A 353 -3.27 12.38 -4.39
CA ARG A 353 -4.68 12.70 -4.51
C ARG A 353 -5.01 14.04 -3.84
N MET A 354 -4.53 14.26 -2.61
CA MET A 354 -4.70 15.52 -1.87
C MET A 354 -4.14 16.71 -2.66
N ARG A 355 -2.92 16.57 -3.22
CA ARG A 355 -2.36 17.61 -4.08
C ARG A 355 -3.32 18.01 -5.19
N LYS A 356 -3.86 17.01 -5.93
CA LYS A 356 -4.81 17.27 -7.02
C LYS A 356 -6.08 18.00 -6.53
N LEU A 357 -6.60 17.58 -5.38
CA LEU A 357 -7.81 18.16 -4.81
C LEU A 357 -7.60 19.60 -4.31
N ILE A 358 -6.48 19.85 -3.64
CA ILE A 358 -6.11 21.19 -3.14
C ILE A 358 -5.89 22.15 -4.32
N THR A 359 -5.15 21.72 -5.36
CA THR A 359 -4.87 22.54 -6.55
C THR A 359 -6.14 22.82 -7.37
N ALA A 360 -7.13 21.91 -7.36
CA ALA A 360 -8.40 22.11 -8.07
C ALA A 360 -9.38 23.03 -7.31
N ALA A 361 -9.16 23.25 -6.01
CA ALA A 361 -9.99 24.11 -5.15
C ALA A 361 -9.40 25.53 -5.01
N ALA A 362 -8.15 25.75 -5.39
CA ALA A 362 -7.46 27.04 -5.44
C ALA A 362 -7.65 27.71 -6.80
#